data_095acff8f387373b73b6eb9c822f160c
#
_entry.id   095acff8f387373b73b6eb9c822f160c
#
_cell.length_a   1.000
_cell.length_b   1.000
_cell.length_c   1.000
_cell.angle_alpha   90.00
_cell.angle_beta   90.00
_cell.angle_gamma   90.00
#
_symmetry.space_group_name_H-M   'P 1'
#
loop_
_entity.id
_entity.type
_entity.pdbx_description
1 polymer ?
#
loop_
_entity_poly.entity_id
_entity_poly.type
_entity_poly.pdbx_seq_one_letter_code
_entity_poly.pdbx_strand_id
1 'polypeptide(L)'
;MYKRQGYSGNGLGVNLTGRRLEWMNSEIIAGNGSTSNLLNYVPAMSTQYTYMLTNLHPHTPQIGDVTNAVSGEMGGQLDVFYHFKRGTVIGGKRGLKLHANFSTYYALEKEGTAQIGNLAFRDFSVDVEKQWTKSFKMNLLYSMQEYSPSYGANKTTNLSNIFVADLQYKFTPSFSTRVELQYLTTKEDQKDWMAALLEINFAPAWSIYGSDMYNHGKDKIHYYNVGASYAKSRTRIALSYGRNKEGYVCSGGVCRTIPKYTSANLTITTSF
;
A
#
# COMPACT_ATOMS: atom_id res chain seq x y z
N MET A 1 2.72 1.84 23.32
CA MET A 1 2.70 0.38 23.61
C MET A 1 2.41 -0.37 22.34
N TYR A 2 3.17 -1.41 22.06
CA TYR A 2 3.02 -2.27 20.87
C TYR A 2 3.01 -3.75 21.32
N LYS A 3 2.08 -4.54 20.83
CA LYS A 3 1.99 -5.97 21.13
C LYS A 3 1.62 -6.76 19.86
N ARG A 4 2.34 -7.83 19.60
CA ARG A 4 2.09 -8.75 18.47
C ARG A 4 2.02 -10.19 18.95
N GLN A 5 1.05 -10.94 18.43
CA GLN A 5 0.94 -12.39 18.62
C GLN A 5 0.69 -13.06 17.28
N GLY A 6 1.23 -14.25 17.07
CA GLY A 6 1.06 -15.02 15.84
C GLY A 6 0.89 -16.50 16.12
N TYR A 7 0.09 -17.13 15.27
CA TYR A 7 -0.09 -18.58 15.19
C TYR A 7 0.17 -19.04 13.76
N SER A 8 0.84 -20.17 13.60
CA SER A 8 1.04 -20.79 12.29
C SER A 8 0.97 -22.31 12.41
N GLY A 9 0.12 -22.96 11.60
CA GLY A 9 -0.03 -24.40 11.57
C GLY A 9 -1.00 -24.86 10.49
N ASN A 10 -0.77 -26.03 9.90
CA ASN A 10 -1.66 -26.69 8.93
C ASN A 10 -2.10 -25.81 7.73
N GLY A 11 -1.25 -24.88 7.28
CA GLY A 11 -1.55 -23.94 6.20
C GLY A 11 -2.31 -22.69 6.65
N LEU A 12 -2.68 -22.58 7.91
CA LEU A 12 -3.27 -21.39 8.52
C LEU A 12 -2.19 -20.57 9.22
N GLY A 13 -2.15 -19.27 8.97
CA GLY A 13 -1.39 -18.30 9.74
C GLY A 13 -2.31 -17.18 10.21
N VAL A 14 -2.19 -16.78 11.46
CA VAL A 14 -2.96 -15.70 12.07
C VAL A 14 -2.00 -14.79 12.81
N ASN A 15 -2.02 -13.49 12.52
CA ASN A 15 -1.28 -12.47 13.25
C ASN A 15 -2.24 -11.44 13.82
N LEU A 16 -2.13 -11.19 15.10
CA LEU A 16 -2.85 -10.13 15.79
C LEU A 16 -1.84 -9.10 16.33
N THR A 17 -2.04 -7.85 16.01
CA THR A 17 -1.17 -6.77 16.45
C THR A 17 -2.01 -5.64 17.02
N GLY A 18 -1.59 -5.10 18.16
CA GLY A 18 -2.23 -3.95 18.81
C GLY A 18 -1.21 -2.86 19.09
N ARG A 19 -1.63 -1.61 18.99
CA ARG A 19 -0.77 -0.44 19.20
C ARG A 19 -1.53 0.71 19.85
N ARG A 20 -0.84 1.40 20.75
CA ARG A 20 -1.21 2.74 21.23
C ARG A 20 0.03 3.62 21.16
N LEU A 21 -0.10 4.75 20.51
CA LEU A 21 0.91 5.81 20.39
C LEU A 21 0.31 7.08 20.96
N GLU A 22 1.10 7.85 21.71
CA GLU A 22 0.69 9.12 22.25
C GLU A 22 1.93 10.01 22.37
N TRP A 23 1.90 11.18 21.74
CA TRP A 23 2.99 12.18 21.74
C TRP A 23 4.38 11.59 21.43
N MET A 24 4.46 10.70 20.46
CA MET A 24 5.72 10.07 20.04
C MET A 24 6.38 10.79 18.86
N ASN A 25 6.35 12.10 18.85
CA ASN A 25 6.98 12.91 17.81
C ASN A 25 8.50 12.78 17.89
N SER A 26 9.12 12.52 16.76
CA SER A 26 10.57 12.62 16.58
C SER A 26 10.84 13.54 15.39
N GLU A 27 11.50 14.65 15.65
CA GLU A 27 11.87 15.61 14.62
C GLU A 27 13.39 15.69 14.51
N ILE A 28 13.90 15.72 13.29
CA ILE A 28 15.28 16.16 13.04
C ILE A 28 15.26 17.65 12.83
N ILE A 29 15.76 18.41 13.78
CA ILE A 29 15.97 19.84 13.66
C ILE A 29 17.18 20.08 12.76
N ALA A 30 16.97 20.03 11.44
CA ALA A 30 17.96 20.49 10.47
C ALA A 30 17.58 21.92 10.08
N GLY A 31 18.45 22.87 10.33
CA GLY A 31 18.24 24.28 9.95
C GLY A 31 17.93 24.41 8.45
N ASN A 32 16.90 25.20 8.12
CA ASN A 32 16.37 25.51 6.80
C ASN A 32 15.48 24.42 6.15
N GLY A 33 14.25 24.41 6.59
CA GLY A 33 13.20 23.51 6.26
C GLY A 33 12.49 23.71 4.95
N SER A 34 12.91 23.02 3.93
CA SER A 34 12.05 22.71 2.78
C SER A 34 11.60 21.24 2.74
N THR A 35 12.02 20.43 3.70
CA THR A 35 11.65 19.01 3.82
C THR A 35 11.03 18.74 5.17
N SER A 36 10.05 17.84 5.22
CA SER A 36 9.47 17.39 6.48
C SER A 36 10.56 16.78 7.36
N ASN A 37 10.79 17.38 8.51
CA ASN A 37 11.73 16.91 9.52
C ASN A 37 11.11 15.83 10.41
N LEU A 38 9.84 15.51 10.21
CA LEU A 38 9.13 14.50 10.97
C LEU A 38 9.60 13.10 10.53
N LEU A 39 10.19 12.37 11.44
CA LEU A 39 10.57 10.98 11.25
C LEU A 39 9.55 10.09 11.93
N ASN A 40 8.80 9.36 11.12
CA ASN A 40 7.86 8.37 11.63
C ASN A 40 8.50 6.97 11.53
N TYR A 41 9.10 6.53 12.64
CA TYR A 41 9.68 5.18 12.75
C TYR A 41 8.66 4.10 13.07
N VAL A 42 7.40 4.46 13.22
CA VAL A 42 6.36 3.52 13.59
C VAL A 42 5.92 2.76 12.35
N PRO A 43 6.07 1.43 12.32
CA PRO A 43 5.66 0.66 11.17
C PRO A 43 4.15 0.80 10.95
N ALA A 44 3.75 0.93 9.69
CA ALA A 44 2.34 0.84 9.33
C ALA A 44 1.80 -0.52 9.77
N MET A 45 0.59 -0.51 10.32
CA MET A 45 -0.10 -1.71 10.80
C MET A 45 -1.41 -1.92 10.02
N SER A 46 -1.39 -1.60 8.76
CA SER A 46 -2.32 -2.02 7.73
C SER A 46 -1.55 -2.82 6.68
N THR A 47 -2.23 -3.64 5.89
CA THR A 47 -1.57 -4.37 4.82
C THR A 47 -1.00 -3.39 3.80
N GLN A 48 0.29 -3.50 3.53
CA GLN A 48 0.99 -2.66 2.57
C GLN A 48 1.00 -3.35 1.20
N TYR A 49 0.00 -3.07 0.40
CA TYR A 49 -0.01 -3.47 -1.01
C TYR A 49 0.81 -2.50 -1.85
N THR A 50 1.39 -2.98 -2.94
CA THR A 50 2.14 -2.17 -3.90
C THR A 50 1.25 -1.58 -5.00
N TYR A 51 -0.04 -1.83 -4.96
CA TYR A 51 -1.01 -1.36 -5.94
C TYR A 51 -1.27 0.15 -5.81
N MET A 52 -1.42 0.84 -6.93
CA MET A 52 -1.52 2.31 -6.94
C MET A 52 -2.74 2.83 -6.17
N LEU A 53 -3.91 2.22 -6.38
CA LEU A 53 -5.14 2.71 -5.76
C LEU A 53 -5.29 2.29 -4.30
N THR A 54 -4.69 1.18 -3.86
CA THR A 54 -4.68 0.81 -2.43
C THR A 54 -3.81 1.76 -1.60
N ASN A 55 -2.86 2.43 -2.25
CA ASN A 55 -1.97 3.42 -1.64
C ASN A 55 -2.38 4.87 -1.95
N LEU A 56 -3.59 5.08 -2.45
CA LEU A 56 -4.07 6.44 -2.73
C LEU A 56 -4.23 7.25 -1.44
N HIS A 57 -4.69 6.61 -0.37
CA HIS A 57 -4.85 7.16 0.98
C HIS A 57 -4.24 6.20 2.01
N PRO A 58 -2.90 6.09 2.05
CA PRO A 58 -2.24 5.16 2.96
C PRO A 58 -2.45 5.59 4.41
N HIS A 59 -2.62 4.61 5.31
CA HIS A 59 -2.65 4.91 6.73
C HIS A 59 -1.30 5.45 7.18
N THR A 60 -1.30 6.68 7.68
CA THR A 60 -0.16 7.32 8.32
C THR A 60 -0.37 7.26 9.83
N PRO A 61 0.49 6.56 10.60
CA PRO A 61 0.36 6.49 12.05
C PRO A 61 0.33 7.87 12.68
N GLN A 62 -0.67 8.13 13.51
CA GLN A 62 -0.79 9.38 14.25
C GLN A 62 0.00 9.30 15.53
N ILE A 63 1.04 10.11 15.63
CA ILE A 63 2.00 10.11 16.77
C ILE A 63 1.81 11.29 17.70
N GLY A 64 0.79 12.10 17.46
CA GLY A 64 0.45 13.34 18.15
C GLY A 64 0.62 14.55 17.22
N ASP A 65 -0.42 15.35 17.11
CA ASP A 65 -0.44 16.54 16.27
C ASP A 65 -1.25 17.64 16.96
N VAL A 66 -0.57 18.68 17.38
CA VAL A 66 -1.21 19.85 18.02
C VAL A 66 -2.13 20.60 17.05
N THR A 67 -1.86 20.54 15.74
CA THR A 67 -2.65 21.24 14.72
C THR A 67 -4.03 20.60 14.56
N ASN A 68 -4.10 19.28 14.62
CA ASN A 68 -5.35 18.52 14.52
C ASN A 68 -5.96 18.15 15.87
N ALA A 69 -5.36 18.60 16.98
CA ALA A 69 -5.81 18.34 18.34
C ALA A 69 -5.98 16.84 18.69
N VAL A 70 -5.16 15.98 18.09
CA VAL A 70 -5.09 14.55 18.41
C VAL A 70 -3.77 14.23 19.10
N SER A 71 -3.82 13.55 20.24
CA SER A 71 -2.62 13.20 20.99
C SER A 71 -1.91 11.96 20.47
N GLY A 72 -2.54 11.22 19.59
CA GLY A 72 -2.01 9.99 18.99
C GLY A 72 -3.11 9.09 18.46
N GLU A 73 -2.82 7.78 18.41
CA GLU A 73 -3.78 6.78 17.94
C GLU A 73 -3.73 5.49 18.77
N MET A 74 -4.84 4.77 18.77
CA MET A 74 -4.94 3.41 19.26
C MET A 74 -5.69 2.53 18.28
N GLY A 75 -5.21 1.31 18.10
CA GLY A 75 -5.87 0.35 17.21
C GLY A 75 -5.15 -0.97 17.09
N GLY A 76 -5.55 -1.72 16.08
CA GLY A 76 -4.97 -3.02 15.84
C GLY A 76 -5.21 -3.54 14.43
N GLN A 77 -4.53 -4.62 14.14
CA GLN A 77 -4.56 -5.34 12.88
C GLN A 77 -4.71 -6.84 13.15
N LEU A 78 -5.56 -7.48 12.39
CA LEU A 78 -5.70 -8.92 12.28
C LEU A 78 -5.38 -9.35 10.86
N ASP A 79 -4.35 -10.19 10.69
CA ASP A 79 -4.00 -10.82 9.42
C ASP A 79 -4.27 -12.32 9.50
N VAL A 80 -4.96 -12.85 8.52
CA VAL A 80 -5.26 -14.28 8.39
C VAL A 80 -4.81 -14.76 7.02
N PHE A 81 -3.93 -15.73 7.01
CA PHE A 81 -3.42 -16.40 5.80
C PHE A 81 -3.87 -17.84 5.80
N TYR A 82 -4.39 -18.31 4.68
CA TYR A 82 -4.70 -19.72 4.50
C TYR A 82 -4.20 -20.26 3.17
N HIS A 83 -3.45 -21.34 3.26
CA HIS A 83 -2.92 -22.01 2.07
C HIS A 83 -3.67 -23.33 1.84
N PHE A 84 -4.60 -23.34 0.90
CA PHE A 84 -5.28 -24.53 0.45
C PHE A 84 -4.29 -25.48 -0.25
N LYS A 85 -4.18 -26.71 0.26
CA LYS A 85 -3.24 -27.71 -0.25
C LYS A 85 -3.57 -28.09 -1.69
N ARG A 86 -2.54 -28.53 -2.42
CA ARG A 86 -2.68 -29.13 -3.76
C ARG A 86 -3.52 -30.41 -3.67
N GLY A 87 -4.31 -30.68 -4.71
CA GLY A 87 -5.18 -31.86 -4.77
C GLY A 87 -6.52 -31.70 -4.06
N THR A 88 -6.78 -30.59 -3.38
CA THR A 88 -8.10 -30.30 -2.79
C THR A 88 -9.02 -29.65 -3.82
N VAL A 89 -10.34 -29.68 -3.57
CA VAL A 89 -11.35 -29.07 -4.45
C VAL A 89 -11.07 -27.60 -4.71
N ILE A 90 -10.77 -26.81 -3.66
CA ILE A 90 -10.47 -25.37 -3.77
C ILE A 90 -9.03 -25.14 -4.22
N GLY A 91 -8.05 -25.87 -3.67
CA GLY A 91 -6.64 -25.72 -3.99
C GLY A 91 -6.31 -26.12 -5.44
N GLY A 92 -7.00 -27.14 -5.96
CA GLY A 92 -6.74 -27.69 -7.28
C GLY A 92 -5.32 -28.26 -7.43
N LYS A 93 -4.80 -28.33 -8.66
CA LYS A 93 -3.48 -28.93 -8.96
C LYS A 93 -2.28 -28.17 -8.35
N ARG A 94 -2.43 -26.88 -8.00
CA ARG A 94 -1.30 -26.01 -7.60
C ARG A 94 -1.43 -25.35 -6.26
N GLY A 95 -2.54 -25.54 -5.58
CA GLY A 95 -2.88 -24.81 -4.35
C GLY A 95 -3.51 -23.44 -4.64
N LEU A 96 -4.02 -22.81 -3.59
CA LEU A 96 -4.56 -21.46 -3.60
C LEU A 96 -4.15 -20.80 -2.29
N LYS A 97 -3.75 -19.54 -2.32
CA LYS A 97 -3.51 -18.76 -1.12
C LYS A 97 -4.63 -17.74 -0.96
N LEU A 98 -5.17 -17.71 0.23
CA LEU A 98 -6.14 -16.70 0.67
C LEU A 98 -5.47 -15.87 1.76
N HIS A 99 -5.60 -14.56 1.66
CA HIS A 99 -5.19 -13.64 2.71
C HIS A 99 -6.36 -12.71 3.01
N ALA A 100 -6.63 -12.46 4.27
CA ALA A 100 -7.61 -11.50 4.75
C ALA A 100 -6.98 -10.63 5.83
N ASN A 101 -7.18 -9.34 5.73
CA ASN A 101 -6.72 -8.35 6.71
C ASN A 101 -7.89 -7.53 7.21
N PHE A 102 -7.85 -7.20 8.50
CA PHE A 102 -8.69 -6.19 9.11
C PHE A 102 -7.83 -5.31 10.00
N SER A 103 -7.83 -4.01 9.73
CA SER A 103 -7.10 -3.01 10.51
C SER A 103 -8.07 -1.90 10.93
N THR A 104 -7.96 -1.42 12.16
CA THR A 104 -8.76 -0.27 12.61
C THR A 104 -8.00 0.56 13.63
N TYR A 105 -8.01 1.87 13.44
CA TYR A 105 -7.31 2.86 14.26
C TYR A 105 -8.23 4.03 14.57
N TYR A 106 -8.18 4.46 15.82
CA TYR A 106 -8.93 5.57 16.36
C TYR A 106 -7.97 6.60 16.91
N ALA A 107 -8.26 7.87 16.70
CA ALA A 107 -7.52 8.96 17.32
C ALA A 107 -7.70 8.95 18.84
N LEU A 108 -6.73 9.48 19.57
CA LEU A 108 -6.85 9.76 20.99
C LEU A 108 -7.24 11.23 21.16
N GLU A 109 -8.38 11.50 21.82
CA GLU A 109 -8.95 12.86 21.89
C GLU A 109 -8.18 13.79 22.82
N LYS A 110 -7.59 13.24 23.89
CA LYS A 110 -6.94 14.05 24.91
C LYS A 110 -5.80 13.29 25.59
N GLU A 111 -4.70 13.98 25.75
CA GLU A 111 -3.52 13.46 26.43
C GLU A 111 -3.85 12.91 27.83
N GLY A 112 -3.31 11.73 28.12
CA GLY A 112 -3.40 11.08 29.43
C GLY A 112 -4.77 10.53 29.81
N THR A 113 -5.83 10.72 29.01
CA THR A 113 -7.19 10.29 29.39
C THR A 113 -7.53 8.88 28.94
N ALA A 114 -6.76 8.26 28.05
CA ALA A 114 -7.07 7.01 27.40
C ALA A 114 -8.41 6.99 26.62
N GLN A 115 -9.02 8.13 26.41
CA GLN A 115 -10.26 8.22 25.65
C GLN A 115 -9.99 7.96 24.18
N ILE A 116 -10.77 7.01 23.62
CA ILE A 116 -10.77 6.71 22.20
C ILE A 116 -11.72 7.70 21.53
N GLY A 117 -11.19 8.48 20.60
CA GLY A 117 -11.94 9.45 19.83
C GLY A 117 -12.53 8.88 18.54
N ASN A 118 -12.47 9.68 17.49
CA ASN A 118 -13.07 9.31 16.22
C ASN A 118 -12.19 8.32 15.44
N LEU A 119 -12.79 7.63 14.47
CA LEU A 119 -12.08 6.76 13.55
C LEU A 119 -11.05 7.56 12.76
N ALA A 120 -9.81 7.11 12.77
CA ALA A 120 -8.72 7.65 11.96
C ALA A 120 -8.58 6.86 10.65
N PHE A 121 -8.60 5.52 10.76
CA PHE A 121 -8.44 4.63 9.61
C PHE A 121 -9.05 3.25 9.89
N ARG A 122 -9.65 2.66 8.87
CA ARG A 122 -10.09 1.26 8.86
C ARG A 122 -9.84 0.66 7.47
N ASP A 123 -9.32 -0.55 7.43
CA ASP A 123 -9.12 -1.31 6.20
C ASP A 123 -9.60 -2.75 6.42
N PHE A 124 -10.42 -3.21 5.51
CA PHE A 124 -10.75 -4.62 5.38
C PHE A 124 -10.37 -5.06 3.98
N SER A 125 -9.47 -6.01 3.86
CA SER A 125 -9.04 -6.50 2.56
C SER A 125 -9.02 -8.03 2.50
N VAL A 126 -9.29 -8.54 1.32
CA VAL A 126 -9.19 -9.98 1.00
C VAL A 126 -8.50 -10.11 -0.34
N ASP A 127 -7.47 -10.94 -0.41
CA ASP A 127 -6.83 -11.29 -1.67
C ASP A 127 -6.68 -12.80 -1.86
N VAL A 128 -6.74 -13.21 -3.12
CA VAL A 128 -6.67 -14.59 -3.55
C VAL A 128 -5.58 -14.73 -4.61
N GLU A 129 -4.49 -15.42 -4.26
CA GLU A 129 -3.42 -15.75 -5.18
C GLU A 129 -3.58 -17.18 -5.70
N LYS A 130 -3.66 -17.34 -7.02
CA LYS A 130 -3.80 -18.62 -7.69
C LYS A 130 -2.80 -18.78 -8.84
N GLN A 131 -2.03 -19.85 -8.79
CA GLN A 131 -1.23 -20.33 -9.91
C GLN A 131 -2.08 -21.31 -10.73
N TRP A 132 -2.63 -20.89 -11.86
CA TRP A 132 -3.50 -21.72 -12.70
C TRP A 132 -2.71 -22.74 -13.53
N THR A 133 -1.65 -22.27 -14.19
CA THR A 133 -0.76 -23.12 -15.00
C THR A 133 0.71 -22.85 -14.61
N LYS A 134 1.67 -23.50 -15.25
CA LYS A 134 3.10 -23.16 -15.09
C LYS A 134 3.40 -21.73 -15.54
N SER A 135 2.60 -21.23 -16.50
CA SER A 135 2.81 -19.94 -17.13
C SER A 135 1.89 -18.84 -16.61
N PHE A 136 0.72 -19.16 -16.04
CA PHE A 136 -0.29 -18.18 -15.66
C PHE A 136 -0.52 -18.15 -14.16
N LYS A 137 -0.31 -16.97 -13.58
CA LYS A 137 -0.59 -16.62 -12.18
C LYS A 137 -1.55 -15.43 -12.11
N MET A 138 -2.46 -15.46 -11.18
CA MET A 138 -3.45 -14.39 -10.94
C MET A 138 -3.49 -14.06 -9.45
N ASN A 139 -3.59 -12.79 -9.13
CA ASN A 139 -3.98 -12.28 -7.82
C ASN A 139 -5.19 -11.37 -7.98
N LEU A 140 -6.24 -11.63 -7.21
CA LEU A 140 -7.43 -10.77 -7.12
C LEU A 140 -7.51 -10.22 -5.72
N LEU A 141 -7.70 -8.91 -5.60
CA LEU A 141 -7.82 -8.21 -4.32
C LEU A 141 -9.11 -7.37 -4.31
N TYR A 142 -9.78 -7.42 -3.16
CA TYR A 142 -10.77 -6.44 -2.76
C TYR A 142 -10.29 -5.77 -1.46
N SER A 143 -10.40 -4.44 -1.39
CA SER A 143 -10.12 -3.67 -0.17
C SER A 143 -11.21 -2.62 0.03
N MET A 144 -11.73 -2.54 1.24
CA MET A 144 -12.62 -1.50 1.72
C MET A 144 -11.83 -0.64 2.70
N GLN A 145 -11.56 0.60 2.32
CA GLN A 145 -10.83 1.56 3.14
C GLN A 145 -11.74 2.68 3.59
N GLU A 146 -11.76 2.93 4.88
CA GLU A 146 -12.41 4.09 5.48
C GLU A 146 -11.34 4.92 6.21
N TYR A 147 -11.18 6.17 5.82
CA TYR A 147 -10.16 7.05 6.40
C TYR A 147 -10.74 8.42 6.73
N SER A 148 -10.20 9.03 7.77
CA SER A 148 -10.53 10.40 8.13
C SER A 148 -9.56 11.38 7.48
N PRO A 149 -10.03 12.36 6.68
CA PRO A 149 -9.17 13.41 6.14
C PRO A 149 -8.49 14.27 7.22
N SER A 150 -9.08 14.32 8.40
CA SER A 150 -8.56 15.02 9.57
C SER A 150 -7.89 14.10 10.60
N TYR A 151 -7.53 12.87 10.18
CA TYR A 151 -6.87 11.88 11.02
C TYR A 151 -7.63 11.57 12.33
N GLY A 152 -8.95 11.66 12.31
CA GLY A 152 -9.79 11.40 13.48
C GLY A 152 -10.02 12.60 14.40
N ALA A 153 -9.56 13.80 14.02
CA ALA A 153 -9.88 15.03 14.77
C ALA A 153 -11.38 15.36 14.75
N ASN A 154 -12.10 14.87 13.75
CA ASN A 154 -13.55 14.98 13.67
C ASN A 154 -14.16 13.66 13.17
N LYS A 155 -15.52 13.60 13.10
CA LYS A 155 -16.26 12.39 12.71
C LYS A 155 -16.34 12.16 11.19
N THR A 156 -15.77 13.06 10.38
CA THR A 156 -15.83 12.93 8.92
C THR A 156 -14.91 11.81 8.46
N THR A 157 -15.47 10.86 7.72
CA THR A 157 -14.72 9.77 7.10
C THR A 157 -15.09 9.64 5.63
N ASN A 158 -14.17 9.14 4.84
CA ASN A 158 -14.34 8.81 3.43
C ASN A 158 -14.23 7.30 3.26
N LEU A 159 -15.22 6.70 2.62
CA LEU A 159 -15.27 5.26 2.36
C LEU A 159 -14.97 4.97 0.88
N SER A 160 -14.00 4.10 0.65
CA SER A 160 -13.58 3.65 -0.68
C SER A 160 -13.64 2.14 -0.79
N ASN A 161 -14.10 1.64 -1.95
CA ASN A 161 -14.00 0.22 -2.32
C ASN A 161 -13.03 0.09 -3.48
N ILE A 162 -12.05 -0.80 -3.35
CA ILE A 162 -10.95 -0.95 -4.29
C ILE A 162 -10.91 -2.40 -4.77
N PHE A 163 -10.85 -2.56 -6.08
CA PHE A 163 -10.75 -3.84 -6.76
C PHE A 163 -9.45 -3.88 -7.56
N VAL A 164 -8.71 -4.98 -7.45
CA VAL A 164 -7.46 -5.19 -8.18
C VAL A 164 -7.44 -6.56 -8.82
N ALA A 165 -7.02 -6.62 -10.09
CA ALA A 165 -6.68 -7.85 -10.79
C ALA A 165 -5.23 -7.75 -11.28
N ASP A 166 -4.35 -8.59 -10.74
CA ASP A 166 -2.94 -8.69 -11.14
C ASP A 166 -2.73 -10.04 -11.84
N LEU A 167 -2.41 -9.99 -13.12
CA LEU A 167 -2.30 -11.12 -14.01
C LEU A 167 -0.86 -11.23 -14.54
N GLN A 168 -0.24 -12.37 -14.36
CA GLN A 168 1.13 -12.62 -14.80
C GLN A 168 1.15 -13.81 -15.76
N TYR A 169 1.75 -13.62 -16.94
CA TYR A 169 1.88 -14.67 -17.93
C TYR A 169 3.31 -14.81 -18.44
N LYS A 170 3.82 -16.04 -18.42
CA LYS A 170 5.12 -16.41 -18.97
C LYS A 170 4.92 -17.08 -20.32
N PHE A 171 5.27 -16.39 -21.39
CA PHE A 171 5.21 -16.94 -22.76
C PHE A 171 6.34 -17.93 -23.00
N THR A 172 7.55 -17.55 -22.59
CA THR A 172 8.75 -18.37 -22.64
C THR A 172 9.53 -18.26 -21.33
N PRO A 173 10.58 -19.05 -21.07
CA PRO A 173 11.45 -18.87 -19.91
C PRO A 173 12.08 -17.47 -19.83
N SER A 174 12.28 -16.81 -20.98
CA SER A 174 12.92 -15.48 -21.06
C SER A 174 11.95 -14.33 -21.33
N PHE A 175 10.66 -14.60 -21.59
CA PHE A 175 9.68 -13.57 -21.91
C PHE A 175 8.42 -13.71 -21.04
N SER A 176 8.08 -12.68 -20.27
CA SER A 176 6.88 -12.64 -19.45
C SER A 176 6.26 -11.26 -19.41
N THR A 177 4.96 -11.21 -19.16
CA THR A 177 4.20 -9.99 -18.97
C THR A 177 3.44 -10.01 -17.66
N ARG A 178 3.21 -8.82 -17.09
CA ARG A 178 2.31 -8.58 -15.98
C ARG A 178 1.36 -7.46 -16.37
N VAL A 179 0.08 -7.72 -16.19
CA VAL A 179 -0.99 -6.73 -16.39
C VAL A 179 -1.69 -6.55 -15.05
N GLU A 180 -1.81 -5.32 -14.62
CA GLU A 180 -2.50 -4.95 -13.38
C GLU A 180 -3.62 -3.97 -13.74
N LEU A 181 -4.83 -4.28 -13.32
CA LEU A 181 -6.01 -3.45 -13.51
C LEU A 181 -6.61 -3.16 -12.14
N GLN A 182 -6.95 -1.89 -11.89
CA GLN A 182 -7.48 -1.45 -10.62
C GLN A 182 -8.66 -0.49 -10.82
N TYR A 183 -9.62 -0.56 -9.92
CA TYR A 183 -10.75 0.34 -9.87
C TYR A 183 -11.06 0.71 -8.42
N LEU A 184 -11.21 2.01 -8.14
CA LEU A 184 -11.63 2.54 -6.86
C LEU A 184 -12.92 3.30 -7.04
N THR A 185 -13.93 2.98 -6.24
CA THR A 185 -15.20 3.71 -6.19
C THR A 185 -15.43 4.30 -4.81
N THR A 186 -15.81 5.57 -4.80
CA THR A 186 -16.19 6.33 -3.60
C THR A 186 -17.17 7.44 -3.96
N LYS A 187 -18.07 7.79 -3.04
CA LYS A 187 -18.98 8.94 -3.21
C LYS A 187 -18.35 10.26 -2.77
N GLU A 188 -17.25 10.19 -2.09
CA GLU A 188 -16.60 11.26 -1.34
C GLU A 188 -15.27 11.64 -1.99
N ASP A 189 -14.61 12.70 -1.49
CA ASP A 189 -13.30 13.18 -1.91
C ASP A 189 -13.18 13.44 -3.41
N GLN A 190 -12.27 12.78 -4.10
CA GLN A 190 -11.99 12.91 -5.53
C GLN A 190 -12.82 11.94 -6.39
N LYS A 191 -13.78 11.22 -5.79
CA LYS A 191 -14.63 10.21 -6.43
C LYS A 191 -13.83 9.08 -7.07
N ASP A 192 -14.31 8.54 -8.17
CA ASP A 192 -13.85 7.28 -8.74
C ASP A 192 -12.53 7.39 -9.50
N TRP A 193 -11.71 6.34 -9.38
CA TRP A 193 -10.42 6.22 -10.02
C TRP A 193 -10.29 4.88 -10.74
N MET A 194 -9.50 4.86 -11.79
CA MET A 194 -9.01 3.63 -12.41
C MET A 194 -7.50 3.70 -12.56
N ALA A 195 -6.86 2.52 -12.50
CA ALA A 195 -5.43 2.43 -12.75
C ALA A 195 -5.10 1.16 -13.52
N ALA A 196 -4.07 1.24 -14.35
CA ALA A 196 -3.54 0.11 -15.09
C ALA A 196 -2.01 0.13 -15.10
N LEU A 197 -1.40 -1.05 -15.10
CA LEU A 197 0.02 -1.25 -15.29
C LEU A 197 0.23 -2.38 -16.29
N LEU A 198 1.15 -2.18 -17.22
CA LEU A 198 1.71 -3.21 -18.08
C LEU A 198 3.21 -3.28 -17.85
N GLU A 199 3.71 -4.46 -17.50
CA GLU A 199 5.12 -4.72 -17.36
C GLU A 199 5.51 -5.86 -18.32
N ILE A 200 6.62 -5.69 -19.02
CA ILE A 200 7.18 -6.63 -19.97
C ILE A 200 8.61 -6.95 -19.54
N ASN A 201 8.89 -8.22 -19.32
CA ASN A 201 10.19 -8.68 -18.86
C ASN A 201 10.86 -9.55 -19.92
N PHE A 202 12.09 -9.19 -20.28
CA PHE A 202 12.99 -9.95 -21.12
C PHE A 202 14.18 -10.42 -20.26
N ALA A 203 14.03 -11.62 -19.68
CA ALA A 203 15.06 -12.20 -18.85
C ALA A 203 16.34 -12.52 -19.67
N PRO A 204 17.53 -12.36 -19.05
CA PRO A 204 17.75 -12.07 -17.63
C PRO A 204 17.85 -10.56 -17.30
N ALA A 205 17.82 -9.66 -18.29
CA ALA A 205 18.38 -8.34 -18.11
C ALA A 205 17.38 -7.18 -18.18
N TRP A 206 16.35 -7.25 -19.02
CA TRP A 206 15.50 -6.10 -19.31
C TRP A 206 14.11 -6.21 -18.71
N SER A 207 13.62 -5.10 -18.16
CA SER A 207 12.22 -4.89 -17.80
C SER A 207 11.78 -3.52 -18.30
N ILE A 208 10.60 -3.45 -18.90
CA ILE A 208 9.96 -2.21 -19.39
C ILE A 208 8.56 -2.18 -18.79
N TYR A 209 8.11 -1.02 -18.32
CA TYR A 209 6.76 -0.86 -17.81
C TYR A 209 6.13 0.47 -18.21
N GLY A 210 4.83 0.47 -18.26
CA GLY A 210 3.99 1.66 -18.33
C GLY A 210 2.82 1.52 -17.38
N SER A 211 2.49 2.58 -16.67
CA SER A 211 1.35 2.66 -15.78
C SER A 211 0.62 3.98 -15.92
N ASP A 212 -0.66 3.98 -15.66
CA ASP A 212 -1.49 5.18 -15.59
C ASP A 212 -2.51 5.04 -14.47
N MET A 213 -2.71 6.10 -13.73
CA MET A 213 -3.74 6.24 -12.73
C MET A 213 -4.59 7.46 -13.09
N TYR A 214 -5.86 7.24 -13.37
CA TYR A 214 -6.78 8.24 -13.89
C TYR A 214 -7.92 8.52 -12.91
N ASN A 215 -8.02 9.77 -12.46
CA ASN A 215 -9.22 10.25 -11.77
C ASN A 215 -10.31 10.56 -12.78
N HIS A 216 -11.24 9.65 -12.98
CA HIS A 216 -12.37 9.90 -13.91
C HIS A 216 -13.60 10.49 -13.21
N GLY A 217 -13.64 10.44 -11.89
CA GLY A 217 -14.79 10.89 -11.11
C GLY A 217 -14.90 12.40 -10.97
N LYS A 218 -13.78 13.12 -10.82
CA LYS A 218 -13.79 14.57 -10.55
C LYS A 218 -12.83 15.35 -11.44
N ASP A 219 -11.53 15.20 -11.23
CA ASP A 219 -10.53 16.14 -11.78
C ASP A 219 -10.11 15.81 -13.22
N LYS A 220 -10.44 14.65 -13.74
CA LYS A 220 -10.11 14.17 -15.10
C LYS A 220 -8.60 14.22 -15.39
N ILE A 221 -7.79 13.85 -14.39
CA ILE A 221 -6.34 13.95 -14.43
C ILE A 221 -5.72 12.56 -14.53
N HIS A 222 -4.70 12.45 -15.42
CA HIS A 222 -3.84 11.27 -15.57
C HIS A 222 -2.53 11.45 -14.79
N TYR A 223 -2.11 10.39 -14.10
CA TYR A 223 -0.82 10.25 -13.44
C TYR A 223 -0.10 9.04 -14.04
N TYR A 224 0.60 9.29 -15.12
CA TYR A 224 1.30 8.25 -15.89
C TYR A 224 2.74 8.09 -15.42
N ASN A 225 3.26 6.87 -15.57
CA ASN A 225 4.67 6.57 -15.37
C ASN A 225 5.12 5.52 -16.39
N VAL A 226 6.23 5.76 -17.05
CA VAL A 226 6.87 4.83 -17.97
C VAL A 226 8.32 4.64 -17.57
N GLY A 227 8.82 3.42 -17.67
CA GLY A 227 10.20 3.18 -17.29
C GLY A 227 10.76 1.91 -17.88
N ALA A 228 12.09 1.85 -17.85
CA ALA A 228 12.85 0.67 -18.26
C ALA A 228 13.98 0.42 -17.26
N SER A 229 14.33 -0.82 -17.05
CA SER A 229 15.50 -1.18 -16.27
C SER A 229 16.32 -2.25 -16.97
N TYR A 230 17.63 -2.16 -16.78
CA TYR A 230 18.61 -3.12 -17.23
C TYR A 230 19.43 -3.61 -16.03
N ALA A 231 19.52 -4.92 -15.87
CA ALA A 231 20.30 -5.53 -14.80
C ALA A 231 21.32 -6.51 -15.38
N LYS A 232 22.59 -6.36 -15.00
CA LYS A 232 23.66 -7.28 -15.38
C LYS A 232 24.60 -7.47 -14.19
N SER A 233 24.84 -8.73 -13.83
CA SER A 233 25.68 -9.08 -12.67
C SER A 233 25.18 -8.42 -11.38
N ARG A 234 25.95 -7.51 -10.81
CA ARG A 234 25.66 -6.82 -9.56
C ARG A 234 25.13 -5.39 -9.76
N THR A 235 24.95 -4.95 -11.02
CA THR A 235 24.53 -3.59 -11.34
C THR A 235 23.15 -3.58 -11.98
N ARG A 236 22.29 -2.68 -11.50
CA ARG A 236 21.00 -2.37 -12.09
C ARG A 236 20.94 -0.88 -12.40
N ILE A 237 20.54 -0.56 -13.62
CA ILE A 237 20.26 0.82 -14.09
C ILE A 237 18.77 0.89 -14.39
N ALA A 238 18.08 1.87 -13.85
CA ALA A 238 16.66 2.08 -14.10
C ALA A 238 16.43 3.56 -14.47
N LEU A 239 15.67 3.77 -15.53
CA LEU A 239 15.22 5.08 -15.99
C LEU A 239 13.70 5.10 -15.97
N SER A 240 13.11 6.15 -15.45
CA SER A 240 11.67 6.36 -15.49
C SER A 240 11.33 7.82 -15.76
N TYR A 241 10.16 8.04 -16.36
CA TYR A 241 9.57 9.35 -16.57
C TYR A 241 8.09 9.30 -16.26
N GLY A 242 7.60 10.27 -15.50
CA GLY A 242 6.20 10.26 -15.14
C GLY A 242 5.73 11.51 -14.40
N ARG A 243 4.41 11.60 -14.29
CA ARG A 243 3.70 12.60 -13.51
C ARG A 243 3.22 11.96 -12.21
N ASN A 244 3.71 12.47 -11.08
CA ASN A 244 3.38 11.99 -9.76
C ASN A 244 2.27 12.83 -9.12
N LYS A 245 1.35 12.16 -8.43
CA LYS A 245 0.30 12.80 -7.63
C LYS A 245 0.93 13.40 -6.37
N GLU A 246 0.39 14.52 -5.92
CA GLU A 246 0.65 15.02 -4.57
C GLU A 246 0.09 14.07 -3.51
N GLY A 247 0.71 14.01 -2.36
CA GLY A 247 0.22 13.22 -1.24
C GLY A 247 1.35 12.66 -0.37
N TYR A 248 0.96 11.79 0.55
CA TYR A 248 1.90 11.08 1.40
C TYR A 248 2.54 9.90 0.65
N VAL A 249 3.85 9.83 0.69
CA VAL A 249 4.63 8.70 0.19
C VAL A 249 5.43 8.13 1.35
N CYS A 250 5.19 6.85 1.64
CA CYS A 250 5.88 6.12 2.69
C CYS A 250 6.89 5.14 2.07
N SER A 251 8.14 5.20 2.49
CA SER A 251 9.19 4.30 2.04
C SER A 251 10.14 3.99 3.20
N GLY A 252 10.35 2.71 3.49
CA GLY A 252 11.25 2.28 4.56
C GLY A 252 10.86 2.75 5.96
N GLY A 253 9.56 2.98 6.22
CA GLY A 253 9.07 3.51 7.50
C GLY A 253 9.12 5.05 7.63
N VAL A 254 9.60 5.74 6.60
CA VAL A 254 9.59 7.22 6.55
C VAL A 254 8.46 7.67 5.63
N CYS A 255 7.54 8.44 6.15
CA CYS A 255 6.45 9.07 5.39
C CYS A 255 6.74 10.55 5.18
N ARG A 256 6.53 11.03 3.95
CA ARG A 256 6.71 12.44 3.60
C ARG A 256 5.62 12.91 2.65
N THR A 257 5.21 14.14 2.76
CA THR A 257 4.35 14.79 1.77
C THR A 257 5.19 15.21 0.58
N ILE A 258 4.77 14.85 -0.62
CA ILE A 258 5.36 15.31 -1.88
C ILE A 258 4.37 16.16 -2.65
N PRO A 259 4.79 17.24 -3.28
CA PRO A 259 3.96 18.01 -4.20
C PRO A 259 3.72 17.24 -5.49
N LYS A 260 2.73 17.64 -6.27
CA LYS A 260 2.53 17.17 -7.64
C LYS A 260 3.70 17.61 -8.52
N TYR A 261 4.32 16.67 -9.22
CA TYR A 261 5.47 16.97 -10.09
C TYR A 261 5.56 16.01 -11.27
N THR A 262 6.24 16.45 -12.32
CA THR A 262 6.65 15.60 -13.45
C THR A 262 8.16 15.53 -13.49
N SER A 263 8.74 14.36 -13.54
CA SER A 263 10.19 14.19 -13.51
C SER A 263 10.65 12.97 -14.29
N ALA A 264 11.93 13.04 -14.71
CA ALA A 264 12.72 11.89 -15.08
C ALA A 264 13.58 11.46 -13.90
N ASN A 265 13.64 10.16 -13.63
CA ASN A 265 14.46 9.60 -12.55
C ASN A 265 15.43 8.58 -13.13
N LEU A 266 16.71 8.70 -12.79
CA LEU A 266 17.74 7.71 -13.08
C LEU A 266 18.24 7.12 -11.77
N THR A 267 18.16 5.80 -11.65
CA THR A 267 18.66 5.07 -10.49
C THR A 267 19.71 4.06 -10.92
N ILE A 268 20.87 4.12 -10.31
CA ILE A 268 21.97 3.16 -10.50
C ILE A 268 22.23 2.49 -9.16
N THR A 269 22.06 1.18 -9.10
CA THR A 269 22.33 0.37 -7.90
C THR A 269 23.39 -0.65 -8.24
N THR A 270 24.46 -0.69 -7.47
CA THR A 270 25.52 -1.70 -7.62
C THR A 270 25.89 -2.24 -6.23
N SER A 271 26.18 -3.54 -6.14
CA SER A 271 26.69 -4.19 -4.95
C SER A 271 28.13 -4.68 -5.21
N PHE A 272 28.98 -4.51 -4.24
CA PHE A 272 30.41 -4.87 -4.31
C PHE A 272 30.69 -6.21 -3.66
#